data_b55d9c5bff69cf1fd0d19ca683c62ba2
#
_entry.id   b55d9c5bff69cf1fd0d19ca683c62ba2
#
_cell.length_a   1.000
_cell.length_b   1.000
_cell.length_c   1.000
_cell.angle_alpha   90.00
_cell.angle_beta   90.00
_cell.angle_gamma   90.00
#
_symmetry.space_group_name_H-M   'P 1'
#
loop_
_entity.id
_entity.type
_entity.pdbx_description
1 polymer ?
#
loop_
_entity_poly.entity_id
_entity_poly.type
_entity_poly.pdbx_seq_one_letter_code
_entity_poly.pdbx_strand_id
1 'polypeptide(L)'
;MMFVKQRYAGALLAVIAAFGLAGCDVAQQEQEAPAPPQVSVLTLTGRELVISEDLPARVAALRSADIRAQISGIVQRRLFEQGAEISAGTVLFQINPAPFKADVDSAAAALQRAEAVLARARIQIERLKPLLRTDAISRQTYDDAISQRDQADADVAQARATLARHQLNLQFASVEAPIAGRIDQALVSEGALVSPTDATPMARIQQIDQVYVDVRQPASVLESLRQQAGSTAPELAVEILGSNGTPLGMQGRILFSGIEVDAGTGDVLLRVLVDNPERRLLPGLYVQARIPRARYANALTVPQQAVVRTSGQTSVWVVDGQGQAQLVPVNTAELVNSQYRIASGLSAGQQVVIEGIDRLTPGVQVTASPWQPPAVSQPANGGIR
;
A
#
# COMPACT_ATOMS: atom_id res chain seq x y z
N MET A 1 96.19 78.25 -6.02
CA MET A 1 95.57 77.27 -6.89
C MET A 1 94.31 76.76 -6.23
N MET A 2 93.32 77.63 -5.95
CA MET A 2 92.23 77.32 -5.11
C MET A 2 91.08 78.32 -5.35
N PHE A 3 90.51 78.43 -6.59
CA PHE A 3 89.35 79.28 -6.86
C PHE A 3 88.49 78.88 -8.08
N VAL A 4 88.66 77.68 -8.63
CA VAL A 4 87.93 77.31 -9.88
C VAL A 4 86.79 76.20 -9.60
N LYS A 5 86.75 75.56 -8.40
CA LYS A 5 85.74 74.46 -8.15
C LYS A 5 84.39 74.87 -7.57
N GLN A 6 84.16 76.15 -7.31
CA GLN A 6 82.91 76.64 -6.65
C GLN A 6 81.83 77.13 -7.56
N ARG A 7 82.08 77.30 -8.88
CA ARG A 7 81.08 77.82 -9.80
C ARG A 7 80.20 76.77 -10.50
N TYR A 8 80.56 75.54 -10.48
CA TYR A 8 79.80 74.49 -11.14
C TYR A 8 78.84 73.77 -10.18
N ALA A 9 78.94 73.88 -8.86
CA ALA A 9 78.06 73.30 -7.91
C ALA A 9 76.65 73.95 -7.83
N GLY A 10 76.65 75.30 -8.14
CA GLY A 10 75.34 76.05 -8.12
C GLY A 10 74.50 75.85 -9.37
N ALA A 11 75.11 75.59 -10.51
CA ALA A 11 74.36 75.32 -11.75
C ALA A 11 73.70 73.92 -11.80
N LEU A 12 74.29 72.91 -11.15
CA LEU A 12 73.71 71.53 -11.11
C LEU A 12 72.51 71.45 -10.18
N LEU A 13 72.51 72.24 -9.10
CA LEU A 13 71.38 72.28 -8.16
C LEU A 13 70.13 72.99 -8.72
N ALA A 14 70.32 74.00 -9.59
CA ALA A 14 69.22 74.70 -10.23
C ALA A 14 68.54 73.90 -11.33
N VAL A 15 69.24 73.00 -12.03
CA VAL A 15 68.67 72.13 -13.06
C VAL A 15 67.86 70.98 -12.44
N ILE A 16 68.25 70.51 -11.28
CA ILE A 16 67.51 69.41 -10.55
C ILE A 16 66.26 70.02 -9.94
N ALA A 17 66.21 71.28 -9.51
CA ALA A 17 65.02 71.91 -8.97
C ALA A 17 63.93 72.23 -10.04
N ALA A 18 64.37 72.45 -11.34
CA ALA A 18 63.42 72.72 -12.43
C ALA A 18 62.74 71.47 -13.03
N PHE A 19 63.28 70.24 -12.79
CA PHE A 19 62.68 68.98 -13.23
C PHE A 19 61.71 68.38 -12.20
N GLY A 20 61.64 68.91 -10.98
CA GLY A 20 60.78 68.39 -9.89
C GLY A 20 59.35 68.99 -9.91
N LEU A 21 58.98 69.91 -10.79
CA LEU A 21 57.67 70.56 -10.80
C LEU A 21 56.77 70.18 -12.02
N ALA A 22 57.19 69.26 -12.88
CA ALA A 22 56.40 68.87 -14.05
C ALA A 22 55.96 67.39 -13.92
N GLY A 23 55.18 67.08 -12.93
CA GLY A 23 54.69 65.72 -12.84
C GLY A 23 53.79 65.42 -11.63
N CYS A 24 52.59 65.91 -11.62
CA CYS A 24 51.45 65.34 -10.87
C CYS A 24 50.18 65.97 -11.45
N ASP A 25 49.90 65.64 -12.70
CA ASP A 25 48.53 65.56 -13.17
C ASP A 25 48.13 64.09 -12.96
N VAL A 26 47.75 63.71 -11.68
CA VAL A 26 47.09 62.50 -11.39
C VAL A 26 45.70 62.65 -11.97
N ALA A 27 45.51 62.23 -13.22
CA ALA A 27 44.20 61.89 -13.72
C ALA A 27 43.53 60.97 -12.62
N GLN A 28 42.56 61.51 -11.90
CA GLN A 28 41.62 60.74 -11.16
C GLN A 28 41.01 59.76 -12.17
N GLN A 29 41.55 58.57 -12.27
CA GLN A 29 40.80 57.44 -12.80
C GLN A 29 39.52 57.39 -11.94
N GLU A 30 38.45 57.92 -12.50
CA GLU A 30 37.09 57.63 -12.07
C GLU A 30 37.07 56.09 -11.97
N GLN A 31 37.15 55.57 -10.76
CA GLN A 31 37.05 54.16 -10.47
C GLN A 31 35.67 53.77 -10.95
N GLU A 32 35.58 53.24 -12.18
CA GLU A 32 34.36 52.71 -12.74
C GLU A 32 33.77 51.82 -11.67
N ALA A 33 32.59 52.19 -11.15
CA ALA A 33 31.91 51.42 -10.10
C ALA A 33 31.86 49.95 -10.56
N PRO A 34 32.29 49.00 -9.75
CA PRO A 34 32.33 47.61 -10.16
C PRO A 34 30.95 47.21 -10.72
N ALA A 35 30.95 46.64 -11.92
CA ALA A 35 29.72 46.27 -12.60
C ALA A 35 28.84 45.42 -11.64
N PRO A 36 27.53 45.67 -11.60
CA PRO A 36 26.62 44.95 -10.69
C PRO A 36 26.79 43.44 -10.85
N PRO A 37 26.92 42.68 -9.76
CA PRO A 37 27.06 41.22 -9.84
C PRO A 37 25.87 40.65 -10.61
N GLN A 38 26.16 39.71 -11.53
CA GLN A 38 25.14 38.97 -12.26
C GLN A 38 24.67 37.82 -11.38
N VAL A 39 23.36 37.66 -11.27
CA VAL A 39 22.70 36.61 -10.48
C VAL A 39 21.61 35.92 -11.28
N SER A 40 21.45 34.59 -11.06
CA SER A 40 20.33 33.83 -11.61
C SER A 40 19.19 33.80 -10.59
N VAL A 41 18.00 34.21 -10.99
CA VAL A 41 16.83 34.34 -10.11
C VAL A 41 15.69 33.42 -10.54
N LEU A 42 14.99 32.86 -9.53
CA LEU A 42 13.75 32.11 -9.69
C LEU A 42 12.57 32.95 -9.17
N THR A 43 11.59 33.23 -10.02
CA THR A 43 10.33 33.83 -9.56
C THR A 43 9.48 32.76 -8.88
N LEU A 44 9.13 32.97 -7.61
CA LEU A 44 8.35 32.05 -6.84
C LEU A 44 6.91 32.01 -7.33
N THR A 45 6.45 30.80 -7.67
CA THR A 45 5.06 30.51 -7.98
C THR A 45 4.55 29.44 -7.04
N GLY A 46 3.31 29.62 -6.54
CA GLY A 46 2.65 28.58 -5.77
C GLY A 46 2.34 27.38 -6.67
N ARG A 47 2.78 26.21 -6.29
CA ARG A 47 2.50 24.96 -7.00
C ARG A 47 1.98 23.89 -6.08
N GLU A 48 1.27 22.94 -6.63
CA GLU A 48 0.89 21.77 -5.87
C GLU A 48 2.13 20.94 -5.51
N LEU A 49 2.25 20.61 -4.23
CA LEU A 49 3.29 19.75 -3.70
C LEU A 49 2.68 18.62 -2.90
N VAL A 50 2.93 17.40 -3.33
CA VAL A 50 2.57 16.19 -2.59
C VAL A 50 3.84 15.63 -1.95
N ILE A 51 3.82 15.50 -0.63
CA ILE A 51 4.89 14.85 0.12
C ILE A 51 4.46 13.41 0.34
N SER A 52 5.25 12.48 -0.18
CA SER A 52 4.99 11.05 -0.05
C SER A 52 6.14 10.37 0.69
N GLU A 53 5.82 9.25 1.31
CA GLU A 53 6.80 8.38 1.96
C GLU A 53 6.69 6.96 1.44
N ASP A 54 7.83 6.36 1.16
CA ASP A 54 7.93 4.98 0.70
C ASP A 54 8.07 4.06 1.92
N LEU A 55 7.03 3.26 2.17
CA LEU A 55 6.95 2.37 3.33
C LEU A 55 7.05 0.92 2.90
N PRO A 56 7.76 0.09 3.68
CA PRO A 56 7.82 -1.34 3.43
C PRO A 56 6.45 -1.99 3.58
N ALA A 57 6.12 -2.89 2.66
CA ALA A 57 4.82 -3.55 2.63
C ALA A 57 4.93 -5.01 2.19
N ARG A 58 3.92 -5.80 2.54
CA ARG A 58 3.77 -7.17 2.06
C ARG A 58 2.43 -7.36 1.36
N VAL A 59 2.48 -8.11 0.28
CA VAL A 59 1.28 -8.51 -0.45
C VAL A 59 0.59 -9.65 0.29
N ALA A 60 -0.73 -9.55 0.44
CA ALA A 60 -1.59 -10.60 0.98
C ALA A 60 -2.73 -10.89 -0.01
N ALA A 61 -3.21 -12.14 -0.05
CA ALA A 61 -4.34 -12.50 -0.87
C ALA A 61 -5.62 -11.79 -0.40
N LEU A 62 -6.53 -11.46 -1.33
CA LEU A 62 -7.85 -10.92 -1.00
C LEU A 62 -8.64 -11.92 -0.16
N ARG A 63 -8.61 -13.20 -0.54
CA ARG A 63 -9.17 -14.34 0.20
C ARG A 63 -8.21 -15.52 0.09
N SER A 64 -8.16 -16.32 1.15
CA SER A 64 -7.42 -17.58 1.17
C SER A 64 -8.28 -18.67 1.82
N ALA A 65 -8.33 -19.86 1.21
CA ALA A 65 -9.02 -21.00 1.73
C ALA A 65 -8.09 -22.22 1.76
N ASP A 66 -7.89 -22.77 2.93
CA ASP A 66 -7.24 -24.06 3.09
C ASP A 66 -8.27 -25.17 2.85
N ILE A 67 -8.02 -26.00 1.85
CA ILE A 67 -8.88 -27.12 1.49
C ILE A 67 -8.56 -28.31 2.39
N ARG A 68 -9.55 -28.76 3.14
CA ARG A 68 -9.41 -29.87 4.10
C ARG A 68 -10.49 -30.92 3.88
N ALA A 69 -10.17 -32.18 4.14
CA ALA A 69 -11.16 -33.25 4.15
C ALA A 69 -12.15 -33.02 5.29
N GLN A 70 -13.43 -33.22 5.04
CA GLN A 70 -14.49 -33.20 6.06
C GLN A 70 -14.83 -34.60 6.60
N ILE A 71 -14.34 -35.65 5.94
CA ILE A 71 -14.47 -37.06 6.30
C ILE A 71 -13.10 -37.73 6.17
N SER A 72 -12.92 -38.88 6.87
CA SER A 72 -11.71 -39.69 6.75
C SER A 72 -11.86 -40.65 5.58
N GLY A 73 -10.82 -40.79 4.75
CA GLY A 73 -10.82 -41.72 3.63
C GLY A 73 -9.60 -41.60 2.75
N ILE A 74 -9.48 -42.51 1.78
CA ILE A 74 -8.37 -42.53 0.83
C ILE A 74 -8.68 -41.59 -0.35
N VAL A 75 -7.76 -40.69 -0.70
CA VAL A 75 -7.85 -39.87 -1.89
C VAL A 75 -7.74 -40.75 -3.13
N GLN A 76 -8.79 -40.82 -3.91
CA GLN A 76 -8.84 -41.64 -5.12
C GLN A 76 -8.26 -40.91 -6.33
N ARG A 77 -8.60 -39.61 -6.50
CA ARG A 77 -8.14 -38.79 -7.63
C ARG A 77 -8.05 -37.32 -7.22
N ARG A 78 -7.11 -36.63 -7.85
CA ARG A 78 -7.02 -35.17 -7.92
C ARG A 78 -7.63 -34.72 -9.26
N LEU A 79 -8.53 -33.75 -9.22
CA LEU A 79 -9.34 -33.33 -10.38
C LEU A 79 -9.00 -31.91 -10.88
N PHE A 80 -7.86 -31.35 -10.49
CA PHE A 80 -7.41 -30.03 -10.91
C PHE A 80 -5.94 -30.07 -11.34
N GLU A 81 -5.54 -29.08 -12.12
CA GLU A 81 -4.13 -28.80 -12.43
C GLU A 81 -3.58 -27.79 -11.40
N GLN A 82 -2.37 -28.07 -10.89
CA GLN A 82 -1.71 -27.20 -9.92
C GLN A 82 -1.37 -25.85 -10.57
N GLY A 83 -1.67 -24.75 -9.87
CA GLY A 83 -1.51 -23.40 -10.38
C GLY A 83 -2.63 -22.92 -11.30
N ALA A 84 -3.68 -23.73 -11.52
CA ALA A 84 -4.82 -23.34 -12.35
C ALA A 84 -5.76 -22.36 -11.62
N GLU A 85 -6.57 -21.65 -12.41
CA GLU A 85 -7.71 -20.87 -11.91
C GLU A 85 -8.90 -21.80 -11.66
N ILE A 86 -9.48 -21.72 -10.49
CA ILE A 86 -10.59 -22.57 -10.04
C ILE A 86 -11.81 -21.68 -9.74
N SER A 87 -12.99 -22.13 -10.18
CA SER A 87 -14.27 -21.55 -9.79
C SER A 87 -14.76 -22.15 -8.47
N ALA A 88 -15.52 -21.38 -7.70
CA ALA A 88 -16.21 -21.91 -6.53
C ALA A 88 -17.15 -23.07 -6.92
N GLY A 89 -17.22 -24.14 -6.10
CA GLY A 89 -17.99 -25.35 -6.36
C GLY A 89 -17.28 -26.37 -7.27
N THR A 90 -16.11 -26.07 -7.81
CA THR A 90 -15.34 -27.06 -8.62
C THR A 90 -14.84 -28.19 -7.70
N VAL A 91 -15.06 -29.45 -8.12
CA VAL A 91 -14.54 -30.62 -7.38
C VAL A 91 -13.03 -30.68 -7.57
N LEU A 92 -12.28 -30.69 -6.48
CA LEU A 92 -10.83 -30.70 -6.44
C LEU A 92 -10.24 -32.09 -6.19
N PHE A 93 -10.81 -32.79 -5.23
CA PHE A 93 -10.40 -34.15 -4.89
C PHE A 93 -11.59 -35.06 -4.76
N GLN A 94 -11.41 -36.33 -5.13
CA GLN A 94 -12.35 -37.38 -4.88
C GLN A 94 -11.77 -38.32 -3.83
N ILE A 95 -12.39 -38.35 -2.66
CA ILE A 95 -12.17 -39.40 -1.63
C ILE A 95 -12.98 -40.61 -2.06
N ASN A 96 -12.50 -41.84 -1.78
CA ASN A 96 -13.16 -43.06 -2.18
C ASN A 96 -14.63 -43.08 -1.69
N PRO A 97 -15.64 -43.00 -2.56
CA PRO A 97 -17.03 -42.87 -2.18
C PRO A 97 -17.69 -44.23 -1.83
N ALA A 98 -17.02 -45.36 -2.15
CA ALA A 98 -17.65 -46.68 -2.05
C ALA A 98 -18.14 -47.04 -0.65
N PRO A 99 -17.37 -46.84 0.45
CA PRO A 99 -17.86 -47.09 1.80
C PRO A 99 -19.08 -46.21 2.16
N PHE A 100 -19.04 -44.94 1.85
CA PHE A 100 -20.13 -43.99 2.15
C PHE A 100 -21.41 -44.31 1.36
N LYS A 101 -21.28 -44.79 0.13
CA LYS A 101 -22.41 -45.25 -0.67
C LYS A 101 -23.07 -46.46 -0.04
N ALA A 102 -22.27 -47.44 0.43
CA ALA A 102 -22.81 -48.60 1.13
C ALA A 102 -23.54 -48.21 2.42
N ASP A 103 -23.07 -47.21 3.15
CA ASP A 103 -23.74 -46.69 4.36
C ASP A 103 -25.08 -46.01 3.98
N VAL A 104 -25.13 -45.24 2.90
CA VAL A 104 -26.37 -44.62 2.39
C VAL A 104 -27.38 -45.72 2.01
N ASP A 105 -26.95 -46.74 1.26
CA ASP A 105 -27.83 -47.82 0.82
C ASP A 105 -28.37 -48.59 2.04
N SER A 106 -27.55 -48.86 3.04
CA SER A 106 -27.96 -49.50 4.30
C SER A 106 -28.98 -48.65 5.10
N ALA A 107 -28.73 -47.33 5.22
CA ALA A 107 -29.62 -46.40 5.91
C ALA A 107 -30.96 -46.24 5.17
N ALA A 108 -30.94 -46.24 3.85
CA ALA A 108 -32.15 -46.20 3.01
C ALA A 108 -33.02 -47.44 3.22
N ALA A 109 -32.41 -48.63 3.29
CA ALA A 109 -33.14 -49.87 3.59
C ALA A 109 -33.74 -49.87 5.02
N ALA A 110 -33.02 -49.28 5.99
CA ALA A 110 -33.53 -49.11 7.36
C ALA A 110 -34.74 -48.16 7.41
N LEU A 111 -34.71 -47.04 6.68
CA LEU A 111 -35.83 -46.10 6.54
C LEU A 111 -37.05 -46.78 5.91
N GLN A 112 -36.86 -47.53 4.81
CA GLN A 112 -37.95 -48.26 4.14
C GLN A 112 -38.61 -49.26 5.09
N ARG A 113 -37.82 -49.97 5.92
CA ARG A 113 -38.36 -50.87 6.96
C ARG A 113 -39.18 -50.12 8.01
N ALA A 114 -38.71 -48.98 8.51
CA ALA A 114 -39.46 -48.16 9.48
C ALA A 114 -40.76 -47.62 8.91
N GLU A 115 -40.76 -47.17 7.66
CA GLU A 115 -41.97 -46.71 6.94
C GLU A 115 -42.99 -47.83 6.77
N ALA A 116 -42.56 -49.06 6.50
CA ALA A 116 -43.47 -50.23 6.42
C ALA A 116 -44.12 -50.54 7.78
N VAL A 117 -43.37 -50.40 8.89
CA VAL A 117 -43.93 -50.58 10.27
C VAL A 117 -44.96 -49.50 10.56
N LEU A 118 -44.67 -48.22 10.25
CA LEU A 118 -45.60 -47.11 10.41
C LEU A 118 -46.89 -47.32 9.58
N ALA A 119 -46.74 -47.71 8.31
CA ALA A 119 -47.89 -48.00 7.43
C ALA A 119 -48.78 -49.09 8.03
N ARG A 120 -48.20 -50.18 8.56
CA ARG A 120 -48.94 -51.22 9.27
C ARG A 120 -49.68 -50.68 10.49
N ALA A 121 -49.04 -49.86 11.34
CA ALA A 121 -49.66 -49.27 12.51
C ALA A 121 -50.82 -48.34 12.14
N ARG A 122 -50.70 -47.55 11.10
CA ARG A 122 -51.78 -46.69 10.56
C ARG A 122 -52.99 -47.51 10.08
N ILE A 123 -52.76 -48.58 9.33
CA ILE A 123 -53.83 -49.51 8.90
C ILE A 123 -54.54 -50.14 10.12
N GLN A 124 -53.78 -50.51 11.17
CA GLN A 124 -54.36 -51.06 12.39
C GLN A 124 -55.31 -50.07 13.08
N ILE A 125 -54.92 -48.81 13.23
CA ILE A 125 -55.80 -47.76 13.80
C ILE A 125 -57.10 -47.62 12.98
N GLU A 126 -56.99 -47.53 11.65
CA GLU A 126 -58.14 -47.41 10.78
C GLU A 126 -59.11 -48.60 10.91
N ARG A 127 -58.60 -49.81 11.17
CA ARG A 127 -59.44 -51.00 11.44
C ARG A 127 -60.08 -50.98 12.83
N LEU A 128 -59.41 -50.46 13.85
CA LEU A 128 -59.91 -50.40 15.24
C LEU A 128 -60.91 -49.26 15.44
N LYS A 129 -60.83 -48.19 14.71
CA LYS A 129 -61.68 -47.00 14.82
C LYS A 129 -63.18 -47.27 14.70
N PRO A 130 -63.70 -48.04 13.73
CA PRO A 130 -65.15 -48.41 13.69
C PRO A 130 -65.57 -49.38 14.82
N LEU A 131 -64.66 -50.28 15.27
CA LEU A 131 -64.92 -51.21 16.33
C LEU A 131 -65.07 -50.51 17.69
N LEU A 132 -64.31 -49.46 17.93
CA LEU A 132 -64.46 -48.61 19.12
C LEU A 132 -65.82 -47.92 19.15
N ARG A 133 -66.34 -47.45 17.99
CA ARG A 133 -67.65 -46.81 17.90
C ARG A 133 -68.82 -47.74 18.23
N THR A 134 -68.65 -49.04 18.03
CA THR A 134 -69.66 -50.07 18.32
C THR A 134 -69.43 -50.77 19.67
N ASP A 135 -68.52 -50.22 20.54
CA ASP A 135 -68.13 -50.78 21.81
C ASP A 135 -67.61 -52.24 21.72
N ALA A 136 -67.12 -52.65 20.52
CA ALA A 136 -66.56 -53.99 20.28
C ALA A 136 -65.16 -54.18 20.79
N ILE A 137 -64.46 -53.06 21.15
CA ILE A 137 -63.13 -53.04 21.75
C ILE A 137 -63.04 -52.06 22.91
N SER A 138 -62.06 -52.23 23.82
CA SER A 138 -61.82 -51.26 24.89
C SER A 138 -61.12 -49.97 24.36
N ARG A 139 -61.32 -48.84 25.04
CA ARG A 139 -60.59 -47.63 24.77
C ARG A 139 -59.06 -47.83 24.90
N GLN A 140 -58.63 -48.55 25.88
CA GLN A 140 -57.22 -48.91 26.10
C GLN A 140 -56.61 -49.57 24.85
N THR A 141 -57.30 -50.55 24.22
CA THR A 141 -56.79 -51.19 23.00
C THR A 141 -56.60 -50.25 21.86
N TYR A 142 -57.45 -49.22 21.74
CA TYR A 142 -57.32 -48.17 20.71
C TYR A 142 -56.20 -47.20 21.04
N ASP A 143 -56.06 -46.80 22.32
CA ASP A 143 -55.01 -45.88 22.78
C ASP A 143 -53.63 -46.55 22.66
N ASP A 144 -53.51 -47.88 22.93
CA ASP A 144 -52.31 -48.65 22.68
C ASP A 144 -51.91 -48.67 21.20
N ALA A 145 -52.87 -48.76 20.29
CA ALA A 145 -52.60 -48.69 18.84
C ALA A 145 -52.14 -47.30 18.39
N ILE A 146 -52.71 -46.24 18.99
CA ILE A 146 -52.24 -44.84 18.75
C ILE A 146 -50.77 -44.71 19.22
N SER A 147 -50.48 -45.16 20.44
CA SER A 147 -49.13 -45.10 21.00
C SER A 147 -48.11 -45.86 20.13
N GLN A 148 -48.51 -47.02 19.58
CA GLN A 148 -47.71 -47.81 18.66
C GLN A 148 -47.45 -47.11 17.31
N ARG A 149 -48.48 -46.40 16.77
CA ARG A 149 -48.32 -45.57 15.57
C ARG A 149 -47.35 -44.41 15.84
N ASP A 150 -47.48 -43.71 17.00
CA ASP A 150 -46.65 -42.58 17.38
C ASP A 150 -45.20 -42.99 17.55
N GLN A 151 -44.98 -44.16 18.16
CA GLN A 151 -43.62 -44.78 18.26
C GLN A 151 -43.07 -45.09 16.86
N ALA A 152 -43.85 -45.71 15.98
CA ALA A 152 -43.39 -46.00 14.62
C ALA A 152 -43.12 -44.74 13.79
N ASP A 153 -43.87 -43.65 14.02
CA ASP A 153 -43.63 -42.35 13.37
C ASP A 153 -42.31 -41.72 13.82
N ALA A 154 -42.01 -41.80 15.12
CA ALA A 154 -40.71 -41.40 15.69
C ALA A 154 -39.53 -42.23 15.12
N ASP A 155 -39.73 -43.54 14.94
CA ASP A 155 -38.71 -44.42 14.34
C ASP A 155 -38.43 -44.05 12.87
N VAL A 156 -39.45 -43.66 12.09
CA VAL A 156 -39.27 -43.14 10.72
C VAL A 156 -38.49 -41.85 10.74
N ALA A 157 -38.82 -40.93 11.64
CA ALA A 157 -38.09 -39.65 11.76
C ALA A 157 -36.59 -39.90 12.09
N GLN A 158 -36.30 -40.80 13.00
CA GLN A 158 -34.94 -41.24 13.37
C GLN A 158 -34.19 -41.84 12.17
N ALA A 159 -34.80 -42.78 11.44
CA ALA A 159 -34.19 -43.44 10.29
C ALA A 159 -33.94 -42.44 9.16
N ARG A 160 -34.84 -41.45 8.93
CA ARG A 160 -34.69 -40.39 7.94
C ARG A 160 -33.53 -39.49 8.29
N ALA A 161 -33.38 -39.07 9.54
CA ALA A 161 -32.23 -38.27 10.01
C ALA A 161 -30.91 -39.03 9.84
N THR A 162 -30.90 -40.35 10.08
CA THR A 162 -29.71 -41.19 9.89
C THR A 162 -29.33 -41.25 8.39
N LEU A 163 -30.29 -41.48 7.51
CA LEU A 163 -30.05 -41.45 6.05
C LEU A 163 -29.48 -40.12 5.60
N ALA A 164 -30.08 -38.99 6.03
CA ALA A 164 -29.58 -37.66 5.68
C ALA A 164 -28.13 -37.44 6.09
N ARG A 165 -27.73 -37.91 7.27
CA ARG A 165 -26.34 -37.83 7.73
C ARG A 165 -25.38 -38.62 6.81
N HIS A 166 -25.74 -39.84 6.41
CA HIS A 166 -24.91 -40.66 5.52
C HIS A 166 -24.84 -40.06 4.10
N GLN A 167 -25.91 -39.47 3.61
CA GLN A 167 -25.93 -38.73 2.34
C GLN A 167 -24.97 -37.52 2.37
N LEU A 168 -24.94 -36.78 3.49
CA LEU A 168 -24.01 -35.66 3.69
C LEU A 168 -22.54 -36.16 3.70
N ASN A 169 -22.27 -37.27 4.37
CA ASN A 169 -20.91 -37.87 4.37
C ASN A 169 -20.49 -38.29 2.95
N LEU A 170 -21.43 -38.88 2.16
CA LEU A 170 -21.16 -39.22 0.77
C LEU A 170 -20.89 -37.97 -0.09
N GLN A 171 -21.61 -36.88 0.15
CA GLN A 171 -21.33 -35.60 -0.52
C GLN A 171 -19.94 -35.08 -0.18
N PHE A 172 -19.50 -35.15 1.07
CA PHE A 172 -18.17 -34.75 1.51
C PHE A 172 -17.04 -35.61 0.93
N ALA A 173 -17.34 -36.78 0.32
CA ALA A 173 -16.34 -37.52 -0.44
C ALA A 173 -15.89 -36.79 -1.71
N SER A 174 -16.66 -35.83 -2.21
CA SER A 174 -16.27 -34.88 -3.23
C SER A 174 -15.85 -33.59 -2.56
N VAL A 175 -14.54 -33.31 -2.55
CA VAL A 175 -13.99 -32.09 -1.92
C VAL A 175 -14.02 -30.97 -2.91
N GLU A 176 -14.84 -29.94 -2.65
CA GLU A 176 -15.08 -28.80 -3.55
C GLU A 176 -14.35 -27.53 -3.10
N ALA A 177 -14.12 -26.63 -4.05
CA ALA A 177 -13.55 -25.32 -3.82
C ALA A 177 -14.59 -24.38 -3.16
N PRO A 178 -14.34 -23.84 -1.95
CA PRO A 178 -15.27 -22.92 -1.28
C PRO A 178 -15.24 -21.52 -1.85
N ILE A 179 -14.17 -21.13 -2.53
CA ILE A 179 -13.99 -19.82 -3.17
C ILE A 179 -13.40 -20.00 -4.58
N ALA A 180 -13.63 -19.02 -5.45
CA ALA A 180 -12.90 -18.90 -6.69
C ALA A 180 -11.51 -18.31 -6.43
N GLY A 181 -10.51 -18.68 -7.25
CA GLY A 181 -9.14 -18.19 -7.17
C GLY A 181 -8.14 -19.16 -7.79
N ARG A 182 -6.87 -18.87 -7.59
CA ARG A 182 -5.79 -19.72 -8.06
C ARG A 182 -5.46 -20.77 -7.01
N ILE A 183 -5.46 -22.05 -7.42
CA ILE A 183 -5.08 -23.15 -6.55
C ILE A 183 -3.57 -23.34 -6.56
N ASP A 184 -3.00 -23.57 -5.40
CA ASP A 184 -1.59 -23.89 -5.21
C ASP A 184 -1.31 -25.38 -5.48
N GLN A 185 -0.12 -25.85 -5.16
CA GLN A 185 0.23 -27.27 -5.26
C GLN A 185 -0.66 -28.12 -4.36
N ALA A 186 -0.90 -29.36 -4.78
CA ALA A 186 -1.50 -30.39 -3.93
C ALA A 186 -0.48 -30.83 -2.86
N LEU A 187 -0.90 -30.76 -1.59
CA LEU A 187 -0.08 -31.18 -0.44
C LEU A 187 -0.33 -32.65 -0.06
N VAL A 188 -1.32 -33.29 -0.69
CA VAL A 188 -1.64 -34.71 -0.53
C VAL A 188 -1.64 -35.38 -1.89
N SER A 189 -1.20 -36.66 -1.93
CA SER A 189 -1.14 -37.46 -3.14
C SER A 189 -2.34 -38.40 -3.24
N GLU A 190 -2.63 -38.86 -4.45
CA GLU A 190 -3.56 -39.99 -4.67
C GLU A 190 -3.06 -41.22 -3.93
N GLY A 191 -3.97 -41.94 -3.31
CA GLY A 191 -3.67 -43.09 -2.41
C GLY A 191 -3.42 -42.68 -0.95
N ALA A 192 -3.26 -41.40 -0.65
CA ALA A 192 -3.08 -40.94 0.73
C ALA A 192 -4.38 -41.08 1.54
N LEU A 193 -4.27 -41.47 2.81
CA LEU A 193 -5.36 -41.38 3.79
C LEU A 193 -5.42 -39.94 4.30
N VAL A 194 -6.60 -39.33 4.27
CA VAL A 194 -6.90 -37.99 4.79
C VAL A 194 -7.94 -38.03 5.90
N SER A 195 -7.89 -37.02 6.77
CA SER A 195 -8.81 -36.92 7.92
C SER A 195 -9.11 -35.44 8.21
N PRO A 196 -10.29 -35.13 8.80
CA PRO A 196 -10.63 -33.76 9.25
C PRO A 196 -9.65 -33.20 10.30
N THR A 197 -8.93 -34.04 10.99
CA THR A 197 -7.98 -33.69 12.05
C THR A 197 -6.57 -33.47 11.56
N ASP A 198 -6.31 -33.65 10.26
CA ASP A 198 -4.98 -33.46 9.69
C ASP A 198 -4.53 -31.99 9.80
N ALA A 199 -3.31 -31.80 10.31
CA ALA A 199 -2.72 -30.47 10.45
C ALA A 199 -2.45 -29.80 9.08
N THR A 200 -2.06 -30.61 8.08
CA THR A 200 -1.77 -30.15 6.73
C THR A 200 -3.04 -30.10 5.87
N PRO A 201 -3.35 -28.99 5.22
CA PRO A 201 -4.46 -28.95 4.26
C PRO A 201 -4.14 -29.79 3.03
N MET A 202 -5.17 -30.21 2.27
CA MET A 202 -4.99 -30.93 1.00
C MET A 202 -4.45 -30.05 -0.11
N ALA A 203 -4.88 -28.78 -0.15
CA ALA A 203 -4.43 -27.71 -1.06
C ALA A 203 -4.82 -26.35 -0.47
N ARG A 204 -4.35 -25.28 -1.12
CA ARG A 204 -4.77 -23.90 -0.78
C ARG A 204 -5.26 -23.21 -2.04
N ILE A 205 -6.35 -22.46 -1.92
CA ILE A 205 -6.85 -21.55 -2.96
C ILE A 205 -6.66 -20.12 -2.49
N GLN A 206 -6.14 -19.26 -3.35
CA GLN A 206 -5.97 -17.84 -3.08
C GLN A 206 -6.60 -17.00 -4.19
N GLN A 207 -7.45 -16.06 -3.81
CA GLN A 207 -7.98 -15.07 -4.72
C GLN A 207 -6.98 -13.95 -4.84
N ILE A 208 -6.45 -13.73 -6.05
CA ILE A 208 -5.34 -12.81 -6.34
C ILE A 208 -5.60 -11.87 -7.55
N ASP A 209 -6.81 -11.82 -8.06
CA ASP A 209 -7.28 -10.82 -9.04
C ASP A 209 -7.25 -9.40 -8.47
N GLN A 210 -7.48 -9.30 -7.17
CA GLN A 210 -7.18 -8.17 -6.30
C GLN A 210 -6.33 -8.68 -5.15
N VAL A 211 -5.48 -7.81 -4.61
CA VAL A 211 -4.63 -8.15 -3.46
C VAL A 211 -4.65 -7.04 -2.43
N TYR A 212 -4.34 -7.40 -1.21
CA TYR A 212 -4.01 -6.45 -0.18
C TYR A 212 -2.51 -6.18 -0.17
N VAL A 213 -2.16 -4.93 0.00
CA VAL A 213 -0.80 -4.51 0.35
C VAL A 213 -0.85 -4.01 1.78
N ASP A 214 -0.26 -4.79 2.67
CA ASP A 214 -0.26 -4.56 4.10
C ASP A 214 0.99 -3.76 4.48
N VAL A 215 0.78 -2.52 4.92
CA VAL A 215 1.80 -1.56 5.35
C VAL A 215 1.77 -1.43 6.86
N ARG A 216 2.91 -1.51 7.52
CA ARG A 216 3.04 -1.23 8.95
C ARG A 216 3.60 0.17 9.15
N GLN A 217 2.99 0.95 10.00
CA GLN A 217 3.45 2.31 10.32
C GLN A 217 3.10 2.69 11.76
N PRO A 218 3.89 3.59 12.40
CA PRO A 218 3.62 4.06 13.74
C PRO A 218 2.23 4.69 13.87
N ALA A 219 1.54 4.41 14.98
CA ALA A 219 0.19 4.91 15.22
C ALA A 219 0.10 6.45 15.24
N SER A 220 1.18 7.14 15.65
CA SER A 220 1.26 8.62 15.66
C SER A 220 1.13 9.22 14.26
N VAL A 221 1.61 8.53 13.24
CA VAL A 221 1.52 8.98 11.84
C VAL A 221 0.08 8.89 11.33
N LEU A 222 -0.64 7.84 11.73
CA LEU A 222 -2.05 7.66 11.36
C LEU A 222 -2.94 8.78 11.89
N GLU A 223 -2.68 9.26 13.11
CA GLU A 223 -3.42 10.38 13.70
C GLU A 223 -3.23 11.66 12.88
N SER A 224 -1.99 11.95 12.44
CA SER A 224 -1.69 13.10 11.59
C SER A 224 -2.38 13.01 10.21
N LEU A 225 -2.44 11.83 9.62
CA LEU A 225 -3.16 11.60 8.35
C LEU A 225 -4.67 11.81 8.49
N ARG A 226 -5.27 11.36 9.59
CA ARG A 226 -6.69 11.55 9.88
C ARG A 226 -7.05 13.04 10.07
N GLN A 227 -6.21 13.78 10.79
CA GLN A 227 -6.42 15.22 11.01
C GLN A 227 -6.32 16.02 9.71
N GLN A 228 -5.45 15.63 8.79
CA GLN A 228 -5.28 16.30 7.48
C GLN A 228 -6.37 15.91 6.47
N ALA A 229 -6.89 14.69 6.55
CA ALA A 229 -7.88 14.19 5.61
C ALA A 229 -9.25 14.88 5.74
N GLY A 230 -9.59 15.48 6.90
CA GLY A 230 -10.90 16.08 7.11
C GLY A 230 -12.05 15.10 6.88
N SER A 231 -13.30 15.55 6.94
CA SER A 231 -14.50 14.72 6.70
C SER A 231 -14.74 14.37 5.22
N THR A 232 -13.92 14.90 4.30
CA THR A 232 -13.97 14.62 2.86
C THR A 232 -12.59 14.14 2.43
N ALA A 233 -12.19 12.95 2.89
CA ALA A 233 -10.95 12.34 2.43
C ALA A 233 -11.05 12.06 0.94
N PRO A 234 -10.28 12.72 0.04
CA PRO A 234 -10.08 12.19 -1.29
C PRO A 234 -9.48 10.80 -1.12
N GLU A 235 -9.94 9.85 -1.89
CA GLU A 235 -9.39 8.50 -1.95
C GLU A 235 -7.87 8.65 -2.18
N LEU A 236 -7.08 8.54 -1.10
CA LEU A 236 -5.62 8.71 -1.18
C LEU A 236 -5.09 7.53 -1.98
N ALA A 237 -4.81 7.78 -3.25
CA ALA A 237 -4.19 6.78 -4.11
C ALA A 237 -2.76 6.51 -3.59
N VAL A 238 -2.49 5.23 -3.36
CA VAL A 238 -1.18 4.72 -2.95
C VAL A 238 -0.52 4.11 -4.18
N GLU A 239 0.66 4.60 -4.53
CA GLU A 239 1.45 4.01 -5.61
C GLU A 239 2.23 2.80 -5.09
N ILE A 240 2.22 1.70 -5.85
CA ILE A 240 2.95 0.49 -5.49
C ILE A 240 4.27 0.44 -6.24
N LEU A 241 5.34 0.26 -5.48
CA LEU A 241 6.70 0.17 -5.98
C LEU A 241 7.24 -1.25 -5.79
N GLY A 242 8.09 -1.67 -6.67
CA GLY A 242 8.86 -2.90 -6.49
C GLY A 242 9.83 -2.81 -5.30
N SER A 243 10.43 -3.93 -4.93
CA SER A 243 11.39 -4.00 -3.83
C SER A 243 12.63 -3.10 -4.02
N ASN A 244 12.94 -2.74 -5.26
CA ASN A 244 14.01 -1.83 -5.66
C ASN A 244 13.57 -0.35 -5.74
N GLY A 245 12.35 -0.02 -5.34
CA GLY A 245 11.81 1.34 -5.40
C GLY A 245 11.31 1.78 -6.78
N THR A 246 11.30 0.90 -7.80
CA THR A 246 10.77 1.24 -9.12
C THR A 246 9.24 1.18 -9.14
N PRO A 247 8.56 2.18 -9.72
CA PRO A 247 7.10 2.15 -9.88
C PRO A 247 6.64 0.93 -10.69
N LEU A 248 5.66 0.19 -10.17
CA LEU A 248 5.05 -0.93 -10.89
C LEU A 248 3.90 -0.50 -11.81
N GLY A 249 3.53 0.79 -11.80
CA GLY A 249 2.39 1.33 -12.54
C GLY A 249 1.04 0.92 -11.95
N MET A 250 1.03 0.44 -10.72
CA MET A 250 -0.18 0.03 -9.99
C MET A 250 -0.50 1.03 -8.89
N GLN A 251 -1.78 1.33 -8.74
CA GLN A 251 -2.29 2.18 -7.68
C GLN A 251 -3.28 1.39 -6.83
N GLY A 252 -3.24 1.65 -5.55
CA GLY A 252 -4.17 1.09 -4.59
C GLY A 252 -4.93 2.16 -3.82
N ARG A 253 -6.03 1.76 -3.21
CA ARG A 253 -6.80 2.61 -2.30
C ARG A 253 -6.69 2.10 -0.88
N ILE A 254 -6.56 3.01 0.05
CA ILE A 254 -6.54 2.67 1.48
C ILE A 254 -7.95 2.24 1.87
N LEU A 255 -8.12 1.01 2.38
CA LEU A 255 -9.41 0.52 2.86
C LEU A 255 -9.66 0.93 4.30
N PHE A 256 -8.70 0.63 5.15
CA PHE A 256 -8.76 0.95 6.57
C PHE A 256 -7.36 0.93 7.18
N SER A 257 -7.24 1.58 8.34
CA SER A 257 -6.17 1.31 9.29
C SER A 257 -6.67 0.31 10.32
N GLY A 258 -5.82 -0.61 10.75
CA GLY A 258 -6.13 -1.53 11.83
C GLY A 258 -6.63 -0.77 13.07
N ILE A 259 -7.52 -1.40 13.82
CA ILE A 259 -8.03 -0.88 15.12
C ILE A 259 -7.12 -1.29 16.27
N GLU A 260 -6.17 -2.15 16.03
CA GLU A 260 -5.23 -2.67 17.01
C GLU A 260 -3.83 -2.12 16.73
N VAL A 261 -3.18 -1.64 17.79
CA VAL A 261 -1.79 -1.23 17.80
C VAL A 261 -0.97 -2.40 18.29
N ASP A 262 0.02 -2.83 17.54
CA ASP A 262 0.96 -3.86 17.99
C ASP A 262 1.71 -3.37 19.24
N ALA A 263 1.52 -4.06 20.35
CA ALA A 263 2.07 -3.66 21.64
C ALA A 263 3.61 -3.72 21.70
N GLY A 264 4.24 -4.51 20.82
CA GLY A 264 5.70 -4.66 20.77
C GLY A 264 6.40 -3.56 19.95
N THR A 265 5.76 -3.09 18.87
CA THR A 265 6.36 -2.13 17.94
C THR A 265 5.69 -0.76 17.96
N GLY A 266 4.45 -0.65 18.47
CA GLY A 266 3.65 0.57 18.39
C GLY A 266 3.06 0.84 17.01
N ASP A 267 3.14 -0.14 16.09
CA ASP A 267 2.69 0.00 14.72
C ASP A 267 1.20 -0.36 14.55
N VAL A 268 0.60 0.25 13.56
CA VAL A 268 -0.75 -0.05 13.08
C VAL A 268 -0.66 -0.61 11.67
N LEU A 269 -1.48 -1.60 11.37
CA LEU A 269 -1.63 -2.16 10.03
C LEU A 269 -2.49 -1.21 9.19
N LEU A 270 -1.92 -0.69 8.11
CA LEU A 270 -2.65 0.00 7.06
C LEU A 270 -2.82 -0.95 5.87
N ARG A 271 -4.07 -1.21 5.48
CA ARG A 271 -4.38 -2.13 4.38
C ARG A 271 -4.81 -1.36 3.15
N VAL A 272 -4.10 -1.60 2.06
CA VAL A 272 -4.32 -1.00 0.75
C VAL A 272 -4.86 -2.08 -0.20
N LEU A 273 -5.99 -1.84 -0.86
CA LEU A 273 -6.52 -2.72 -1.90
C LEU A 273 -5.94 -2.30 -3.24
N VAL A 274 -5.42 -3.28 -3.98
CA VAL A 274 -4.78 -3.08 -5.29
C VAL A 274 -5.40 -4.03 -6.29
N ASP A 275 -5.81 -3.53 -7.45
CA ASP A 275 -6.23 -4.37 -8.57
C ASP A 275 -5.00 -5.05 -9.20
N ASN A 276 -5.09 -6.35 -9.43
CA ASN A 276 -3.98 -7.17 -9.91
C ASN A 276 -4.41 -8.09 -11.08
N PRO A 277 -4.92 -7.51 -12.19
CA PRO A 277 -5.46 -8.30 -13.30
C PRO A 277 -4.41 -9.18 -13.97
N GLU A 278 -3.17 -8.72 -14.03
CA GLU A 278 -2.04 -9.47 -14.59
C GLU A 278 -1.40 -10.45 -13.60
N ARG A 279 -1.90 -10.50 -12.34
CA ARG A 279 -1.39 -11.37 -11.25
C ARG A 279 0.10 -11.22 -10.96
N ARG A 280 0.64 -10.01 -11.17
CA ARG A 280 2.05 -9.68 -10.91
C ARG A 280 2.38 -9.63 -9.42
N LEU A 281 1.41 -9.21 -8.60
CA LEU A 281 1.54 -9.18 -7.16
C LEU A 281 1.11 -10.53 -6.58
N LEU A 282 2.08 -11.30 -6.09
CA LEU A 282 1.84 -12.59 -5.47
C LEU A 282 1.83 -12.45 -3.94
N PRO A 283 0.93 -13.14 -3.22
CA PRO A 283 0.93 -13.15 -1.76
C PRO A 283 2.29 -13.53 -1.17
N GLY A 284 2.73 -12.78 -0.17
CA GLY A 284 4.05 -12.93 0.44
C GLY A 284 5.14 -12.04 -0.20
N LEU A 285 4.92 -11.49 -1.40
CA LEU A 285 5.89 -10.63 -2.07
C LEU A 285 6.14 -9.36 -1.24
N TYR A 286 7.42 -8.99 -1.11
CA TYR A 286 7.82 -7.71 -0.54
C TYR A 286 7.74 -6.61 -1.60
N VAL A 287 7.07 -5.53 -1.27
CA VAL A 287 6.88 -4.33 -2.09
C VAL A 287 7.05 -3.08 -1.23
N GLN A 288 7.08 -1.90 -1.85
CA GLN A 288 6.98 -0.64 -1.14
C GLN A 288 5.67 0.05 -1.55
N ALA A 289 5.06 0.72 -0.59
CA ALA A 289 3.87 1.53 -0.80
C ALA A 289 4.23 3.00 -0.62
N ARG A 290 4.06 3.81 -1.67
CA ARG A 290 4.25 5.25 -1.61
C ARG A 290 2.97 5.91 -1.17
N ILE A 291 2.94 6.33 0.08
CA ILE A 291 1.77 6.92 0.73
C ILE A 291 1.94 8.43 0.79
N PRO A 292 0.99 9.22 0.25
CA PRO A 292 1.02 10.66 0.39
C PRO A 292 0.79 11.07 1.86
N ARG A 293 1.73 11.83 2.44
CA ARG A 293 1.67 12.31 3.82
C ARG A 293 1.08 13.69 3.97
N ALA A 294 1.33 14.56 3.00
CA ALA A 294 0.80 15.91 3.00
C ALA A 294 0.59 16.40 1.57
N ARG A 295 -0.41 17.24 1.39
CA ARG A 295 -0.72 17.89 0.11
C ARG A 295 -0.88 19.38 0.34
N TYR A 296 -0.07 20.15 -0.35
CA TYR A 296 -0.10 21.61 -0.31
C TYR A 296 -0.48 22.13 -1.68
N ALA A 297 -1.64 22.79 -1.79
CA ALA A 297 -2.14 23.28 -3.08
C ALA A 297 -1.28 24.44 -3.64
N ASN A 298 -0.70 25.26 -2.77
CA ASN A 298 0.06 26.47 -3.12
C ASN A 298 1.40 26.51 -2.38
N ALA A 299 2.21 25.45 -2.46
CA ALA A 299 3.52 25.41 -1.84
C ALA A 299 4.51 26.31 -2.57
N LEU A 300 5.25 27.14 -1.84
CA LEU A 300 6.42 27.82 -2.36
C LEU A 300 7.64 26.93 -2.14
N THR A 301 8.40 26.67 -3.19
CA THR A 301 9.60 25.83 -3.11
C THR A 301 10.80 26.55 -3.69
N VAL A 302 11.95 26.36 -3.06
CA VAL A 302 13.23 26.88 -3.52
C VAL A 302 14.26 25.77 -3.65
N PRO A 303 15.11 25.78 -4.68
CA PRO A 303 16.22 24.83 -4.77
C PRO A 303 17.11 24.89 -3.52
N GLN A 304 17.63 23.75 -3.10
CA GLN A 304 18.46 23.65 -1.89
C GLN A 304 19.66 24.60 -1.93
N GLN A 305 20.24 24.83 -3.11
CA GLN A 305 21.40 25.71 -3.31
C GLN A 305 21.10 27.21 -3.06
N ALA A 306 19.83 27.63 -3.10
CA ALA A 306 19.44 28.99 -2.78
C ALA A 306 19.40 29.30 -1.28
N VAL A 307 19.44 28.26 -0.45
CA VAL A 307 19.29 28.39 0.99
C VAL A 307 20.65 28.60 1.65
N VAL A 308 20.85 29.78 2.24
CA VAL A 308 22.06 30.16 2.98
C VAL A 308 21.81 29.92 4.46
N ARG A 309 22.76 29.27 5.13
CA ARG A 309 22.73 29.05 6.57
C ARG A 309 23.90 29.75 7.23
N THR A 310 23.60 30.77 8.04
CA THR A 310 24.62 31.53 8.75
C THR A 310 24.25 31.61 10.22
N SER A 311 25.16 31.24 11.11
CA SER A 311 24.98 31.33 12.58
C SER A 311 23.69 30.71 13.09
N GLY A 312 23.25 29.59 12.51
CA GLY A 312 22.01 28.90 12.90
C GLY A 312 20.73 29.47 12.31
N GLN A 313 20.81 30.56 11.54
CA GLN A 313 19.67 31.14 10.83
C GLN A 313 19.65 30.67 9.36
N THR A 314 18.46 30.33 8.89
CA THR A 314 18.23 29.96 7.49
C THR A 314 17.67 31.19 6.76
N SER A 315 18.30 31.58 5.65
CA SER A 315 17.93 32.76 4.87
C SER A 315 18.05 32.51 3.39
N VAL A 316 17.38 33.30 2.59
CA VAL A 316 17.53 33.31 1.12
C VAL A 316 17.75 34.76 0.64
N TRP A 317 18.44 34.90 -0.49
CA TRP A 317 18.57 36.19 -1.13
C TRP A 317 17.37 36.44 -2.04
N VAL A 318 16.75 37.62 -1.87
CA VAL A 318 15.61 38.08 -2.69
C VAL A 318 16.01 39.36 -3.38
N VAL A 319 15.68 39.49 -4.66
CA VAL A 319 15.85 40.72 -5.41
C VAL A 319 14.54 41.51 -5.31
N ASP A 320 14.64 42.73 -4.81
CA ASP A 320 13.48 43.64 -4.68
C ASP A 320 13.10 44.32 -6.01
N GLY A 321 12.01 45.08 -5.98
CA GLY A 321 11.54 45.82 -7.18
C GLY A 321 12.47 46.92 -7.69
N GLN A 322 13.53 47.26 -6.94
CA GLN A 322 14.57 48.21 -7.31
C GLN A 322 15.85 47.54 -7.81
N GLY A 323 15.87 46.19 -7.88
CA GLY A 323 17.03 45.41 -8.31
C GLY A 323 18.10 45.27 -7.24
N GLN A 324 17.76 45.43 -5.94
CA GLN A 324 18.68 45.28 -4.84
C GLN A 324 18.53 43.90 -4.17
N ALA A 325 19.65 43.26 -3.81
CA ALA A 325 19.67 41.99 -3.12
C ALA A 325 19.47 42.17 -1.62
N GLN A 326 18.43 41.54 -1.07
CA GLN A 326 18.09 41.55 0.34
C GLN A 326 18.17 40.14 0.92
N LEU A 327 18.79 39.97 2.08
CA LEU A 327 18.83 38.68 2.79
C LEU A 327 17.59 38.54 3.68
N VAL A 328 16.70 37.64 3.31
CA VAL A 328 15.41 37.42 3.99
C VAL A 328 15.47 36.15 4.81
N PRO A 329 15.18 36.19 6.14
CA PRO A 329 15.11 35.01 6.96
C PRO A 329 13.87 34.18 6.57
N VAL A 330 14.04 32.85 6.47
CA VAL A 330 12.98 31.94 6.05
C VAL A 330 12.92 30.72 6.97
N ASN A 331 11.72 30.18 7.14
CA ASN A 331 11.54 28.88 7.73
C ASN A 331 11.39 27.84 6.61
N THR A 332 12.40 26.99 6.48
CA THR A 332 12.36 25.84 5.57
C THR A 332 11.70 24.66 6.27
N ALA A 333 10.89 23.92 5.52
CA ALA A 333 10.27 22.68 5.99
C ALA A 333 10.86 21.48 5.22
N GLU A 334 10.03 20.64 4.63
CA GLU A 334 10.46 19.40 3.99
C GLU A 334 11.32 19.64 2.74
N LEU A 335 12.30 18.77 2.54
CA LEU A 335 13.12 18.71 1.34
C LEU A 335 12.56 17.65 0.40
N VAL A 336 12.04 18.04 -0.75
CA VAL A 336 11.49 17.14 -1.76
C VAL A 336 12.16 17.43 -3.11
N ASN A 337 12.70 16.43 -3.77
CA ASN A 337 13.38 16.55 -5.07
C ASN A 337 14.41 17.70 -5.10
N SER A 338 15.28 17.79 -4.09
CA SER A 338 16.31 18.84 -3.93
C SER A 338 15.73 20.26 -3.82
N GLN A 339 14.48 20.40 -3.43
CA GLN A 339 13.83 21.70 -3.19
C GLN A 339 13.25 21.73 -1.77
N TYR A 340 13.52 22.80 -1.04
CA TYR A 340 12.90 23.06 0.25
C TYR A 340 11.53 23.69 0.06
N ARG A 341 10.51 23.17 0.75
CA ARG A 341 9.26 23.91 0.93
C ARG A 341 9.50 25.03 1.94
N ILE A 342 9.06 26.23 1.58
CA ILE A 342 9.11 27.40 2.46
C ILE A 342 7.81 27.46 3.27
N ALA A 343 7.93 27.34 4.60
CA ALA A 343 6.80 27.43 5.51
C ALA A 343 6.39 28.86 5.77
N SER A 344 7.37 29.78 5.88
CA SER A 344 7.15 31.21 6.06
C SER A 344 8.38 32.04 5.69
N GLY A 345 8.17 33.33 5.46
CA GLY A 345 9.24 34.29 5.13
C GLY A 345 9.24 34.75 3.68
N LEU A 346 8.54 34.06 2.76
CA LEU A 346 8.44 34.45 1.34
C LEU A 346 6.99 34.50 0.87
N SER A 347 6.77 35.23 -0.20
CA SER A 347 5.49 35.36 -0.90
C SER A 347 5.63 35.01 -2.38
N ALA A 348 4.53 34.57 -2.98
CA ALA A 348 4.48 34.34 -4.43
C ALA A 348 4.79 35.63 -5.19
N GLY A 349 5.51 35.52 -6.31
CA GLY A 349 5.95 36.64 -7.14
C GLY A 349 7.33 37.18 -6.77
N GLN A 350 7.90 36.87 -5.61
CA GLN A 350 9.25 37.30 -5.26
C GLN A 350 10.32 36.57 -6.09
N GLN A 351 11.42 37.26 -6.38
CA GLN A 351 12.56 36.70 -7.12
C GLN A 351 13.64 36.26 -6.13
N VAL A 352 13.88 34.99 -6.06
CA VAL A 352 14.91 34.38 -5.20
C VAL A 352 16.17 34.10 -6.00
N VAL A 353 17.32 34.51 -5.49
CA VAL A 353 18.62 34.25 -6.11
C VAL A 353 19.01 32.78 -5.90
N ILE A 354 19.35 32.11 -7.00
CA ILE A 354 19.77 30.71 -7.01
C ILE A 354 21.29 30.59 -7.21
N GLU A 355 21.88 31.44 -8.06
CA GLU A 355 23.29 31.42 -8.39
C GLU A 355 23.89 32.83 -8.27
N GLY A 356 25.17 32.92 -7.95
CA GLY A 356 25.88 34.19 -7.73
C GLY A 356 25.81 34.70 -6.28
N ILE A 357 25.42 33.88 -5.33
CA ILE A 357 25.18 34.20 -3.91
C ILE A 357 26.44 34.70 -3.21
N ASP A 358 27.62 34.14 -3.54
CA ASP A 358 28.88 34.41 -2.85
C ASP A 358 29.38 35.88 -3.00
N ARG A 359 28.82 36.63 -3.94
CA ARG A 359 29.21 38.00 -4.23
C ARG A 359 28.22 39.03 -3.69
N LEU A 360 27.20 38.57 -2.95
CA LEU A 360 26.13 39.43 -2.48
C LEU A 360 26.41 39.98 -1.08
N THR A 361 26.12 41.25 -0.93
CA THR A 361 25.96 41.92 0.37
C THR A 361 24.59 42.61 0.41
N PRO A 362 23.99 42.75 1.63
CA PRO A 362 22.69 43.39 1.72
C PRO A 362 22.64 44.76 1.10
N GLY A 363 21.66 45.01 0.21
CA GLY A 363 21.47 46.28 -0.49
C GLY A 363 22.30 46.45 -1.75
N VAL A 364 23.09 45.49 -2.19
CA VAL A 364 23.85 45.59 -3.45
C VAL A 364 22.92 45.54 -4.66
N GLN A 365 23.19 46.40 -5.64
CA GLN A 365 22.51 46.39 -6.93
C GLN A 365 22.97 45.18 -7.73
N VAL A 366 22.03 44.39 -8.29
CA VAL A 366 22.34 43.19 -9.06
C VAL A 366 21.69 43.20 -10.44
N THR A 367 22.31 42.48 -11.37
CA THR A 367 21.71 42.24 -12.69
C THR A 367 21.11 40.82 -12.66
N ALA A 368 19.78 40.76 -12.61
CA ALA A 368 19.04 39.49 -12.52
C ALA A 368 18.82 38.87 -13.90
N SER A 369 19.11 37.59 -14.06
CA SER A 369 18.75 36.76 -15.21
C SER A 369 17.88 35.60 -14.78
N PRO A 370 16.92 35.13 -15.59
CA PRO A 370 16.10 33.99 -15.23
C PRO A 370 16.95 32.70 -15.02
N TRP A 371 16.77 32.06 -13.89
CA TRP A 371 17.40 30.74 -13.63
C TRP A 371 16.74 29.66 -14.46
N GLN A 372 17.53 28.80 -15.10
CA GLN A 372 17.07 27.59 -15.79
C GLN A 372 17.55 26.38 -15.03
N PRO A 373 16.67 25.48 -14.65
CA PRO A 373 17.11 24.22 -14.01
C PRO A 373 18.04 23.45 -14.94
N PRO A 374 19.11 22.85 -14.43
CA PRO A 374 19.97 21.99 -15.23
C PRO A 374 19.11 20.90 -15.87
N ALA A 375 19.30 20.67 -17.18
CA ALA A 375 18.61 19.63 -17.90
C ALA A 375 18.84 18.29 -17.17
N VAL A 376 17.76 17.64 -16.70
CA VAL A 376 17.84 16.31 -16.12
C VAL A 376 18.35 15.38 -17.22
N SER A 377 19.63 15.01 -17.14
CA SER A 377 20.19 13.97 -18.00
C SER A 377 19.40 12.69 -17.77
N GLN A 378 18.53 12.33 -18.70
CA GLN A 378 17.93 11.00 -18.72
C GLN A 378 19.08 9.98 -18.69
N PRO A 379 19.04 8.97 -17.79
CA PRO A 379 20.03 7.91 -17.83
C PRO A 379 20.02 7.32 -19.23
N ALA A 380 21.18 7.35 -19.88
CA ALA A 380 21.38 6.75 -21.20
C ALA A 380 20.89 5.30 -21.13
N ASN A 381 19.87 4.99 -21.93
CA ASN A 381 19.37 3.64 -22.13
C ASN A 381 20.55 2.81 -22.72
N GLY A 382 21.34 2.21 -21.83
CA GLY A 382 22.44 1.31 -22.20
C GLY A 382 21.82 0.08 -22.87
N GLY A 383 21.70 0.14 -24.19
CA GLY A 383 21.38 -1.02 -25.00
C GLY A 383 22.48 -2.05 -24.80
N ILE A 384 22.17 -3.11 -24.08
CA ILE A 384 22.95 -4.34 -24.09
C ILE A 384 22.59 -5.07 -25.39
N ARG A 385 23.60 -5.20 -26.24
CA ARG A 385 23.59 -6.11 -27.39
C ARG A 385 23.76 -7.54 -26.93
#